data_c9470d9821e12e73ad8eb45b0c2f0d99
#
_entry.id   c9470d9821e12e73ad8eb45b0c2f0d99
#
_cell.length_a   1.000
_cell.length_b   1.000
_cell.length_c   1.000
_cell.angle_alpha   90.00
_cell.angle_beta   90.00
_cell.angle_gamma   90.00
#
_symmetry.space_group_name_H-M   'P 1'
#
loop_
_entity.id
_entity.type
_entity.pdbx_description
1 polymer ?
#
loop_
_entity_poly.entity_id
_entity_poly.type
_entity_poly.pdbx_seq_one_letter_code
_entity_poly.pdbx_strand_id
1 'polypeptide(L)'
;GFQILIEADLLPGALLRNSSLKFVCKWMNLQIKNNDSAFTCKFERASTARMPIAHNEGRFFAEEEVLNRLEAEGKVVMTYAGENPTGTSRGITAISNKDGNVVGMMPHPERASDSALGGTDGLKVFESMVEWARC
;
A
#
# COMPACT_ATOMS: atom_id res chain seq x y z
N GLY A 1 -1.53 8.27 -8.24
CA GLY A 1 -2.69 7.36 -8.26
C GLY A 1 -3.43 7.31 -6.94
N PHE A 2 -2.72 7.05 -5.83
CA PHE A 2 -3.34 7.00 -4.50
C PHE A 2 -4.04 8.31 -4.13
N GLN A 3 -3.38 9.43 -4.36
CA GLN A 3 -3.98 10.76 -4.11
C GLN A 3 -5.24 10.99 -4.95
N ILE A 4 -5.23 10.56 -6.21
CA ILE A 4 -6.41 10.66 -7.10
C ILE A 4 -7.57 9.85 -6.57
N LEU A 5 -7.32 8.65 -6.05
CA LEU A 5 -8.37 7.80 -5.47
C LEU A 5 -9.00 8.44 -4.22
N ILE A 6 -8.21 9.13 -3.41
CA ILE A 6 -8.70 9.88 -2.25
C ILE A 6 -9.52 11.09 -2.70
N GLU A 7 -9.02 11.87 -3.65
CA GLU A 7 -9.73 13.05 -4.17
C GLU A 7 -11.04 12.70 -4.88
N ALA A 8 -11.12 11.49 -5.45
CA ALA A 8 -12.33 10.96 -6.07
C ALA A 8 -13.31 10.31 -5.09
N ASP A 9 -13.05 10.41 -3.78
CA ASP A 9 -13.84 9.78 -2.70
C ASP A 9 -13.97 8.25 -2.80
N LEU A 10 -13.04 7.60 -3.50
CA LEU A 10 -12.97 6.14 -3.58
C LEU A 10 -12.27 5.52 -2.38
N LEU A 11 -11.41 6.27 -1.72
CA LEU A 11 -10.68 5.88 -0.51
C LEU A 11 -10.70 7.03 0.51
N PRO A 12 -10.73 6.73 1.83
CA PRO A 12 -10.69 7.73 2.87
C PRO A 12 -9.28 8.26 3.14
N GLY A 13 -9.18 9.38 3.85
CA GLY A 13 -7.92 9.93 4.34
C GLY A 13 -7.37 11.05 3.47
N ALA A 14 -6.09 11.31 3.62
CA ALA A 14 -5.34 12.32 2.86
C ALA A 14 -3.89 11.88 2.67
N LEU A 15 -3.26 12.33 1.61
CA LEU A 15 -1.82 12.23 1.43
C LEU A 15 -1.18 13.59 1.66
N LEU A 16 -0.27 13.64 2.61
CA LEU A 16 0.46 14.83 3.02
C LEU A 16 1.93 14.71 2.61
N ARG A 17 2.64 15.82 2.68
CA ARG A 17 4.10 15.82 2.48
C ARG A 17 4.77 14.91 3.52
N ASN A 18 5.86 14.26 3.11
CA ASN A 18 6.66 13.44 4.01
C ASN A 18 7.03 14.24 5.26
N SER A 19 7.07 13.60 6.41
CA SER A 19 7.41 14.26 7.69
C SER A 19 8.80 14.92 7.66
N SER A 20 9.73 14.38 6.88
CA SER A 20 11.06 14.94 6.66
C SER A 20 11.08 16.16 5.73
N LEU A 21 9.96 16.47 5.05
CA LEU A 21 9.84 17.48 3.99
C LEU A 21 10.76 17.22 2.78
N LYS A 22 11.27 16.01 2.65
CA LYS A 22 12.19 15.59 1.58
C LYS A 22 11.56 14.48 0.74
N PHE A 23 11.96 14.40 -0.51
CA PHE A 23 11.66 13.27 -1.37
C PHE A 23 12.32 12.00 -0.80
N VAL A 24 11.55 10.93 -0.66
CA VAL A 24 12.05 9.64 -0.18
C VAL A 24 11.97 8.64 -1.34
N CYS A 25 13.13 8.12 -1.73
CA CYS A 25 13.25 7.11 -2.78
C CYS A 25 14.13 5.98 -2.26
N LYS A 26 13.52 4.86 -1.87
CA LYS A 26 14.25 3.68 -1.39
C LYS A 26 13.40 2.43 -1.40
N TRP A 27 14.07 1.29 -1.33
CA TRP A 27 13.44 -0.01 -1.15
C TRP A 27 12.99 -0.17 0.30
N MET A 28 11.74 -0.62 0.48
CA MET A 28 11.14 -0.82 1.80
C MET A 28 10.66 -2.24 1.97
N ASN A 29 10.78 -2.75 3.18
CA ASN A 29 10.11 -3.97 3.59
C ASN A 29 8.69 -3.62 4.05
N LEU A 30 7.73 -4.37 3.53
CA LEU A 30 6.31 -4.17 3.76
C LEU A 30 5.72 -5.42 4.40
N GLN A 31 4.77 -5.24 5.29
CA GLN A 31 3.99 -6.33 5.84
C GLN A 31 2.62 -6.37 5.19
N ILE A 32 2.21 -7.54 4.71
CA ILE A 32 0.88 -7.78 4.16
C ILE A 32 -0.11 -7.97 5.32
N LYS A 33 -1.00 -7.02 5.50
CA LYS A 33 -2.00 -7.05 6.58
C LYS A 33 -3.29 -7.75 6.15
N ASN A 34 -3.66 -7.57 4.89
CA ASN A 34 -4.85 -8.17 4.30
C ASN A 34 -4.52 -8.71 2.91
N ASN A 35 -4.87 -9.95 2.66
CA ASN A 35 -4.74 -10.60 1.35
C ASN A 35 -6.10 -10.86 0.68
N ASP A 36 -7.17 -10.29 1.21
CA ASP A 36 -8.51 -10.36 0.63
C ASP A 36 -8.79 -9.10 -0.22
N SER A 37 -7.98 -8.94 -1.26
CA SER A 37 -8.15 -7.87 -2.25
C SER A 37 -7.68 -8.32 -3.62
N ALA A 38 -8.15 -7.65 -4.65
CA ALA A 38 -7.75 -7.91 -6.04
C ALA A 38 -6.24 -7.77 -6.28
N PHE A 39 -5.52 -7.12 -5.38
CA PHE A 39 -4.10 -6.80 -5.54
C PHE A 39 -3.19 -7.61 -4.61
N THR A 40 -3.75 -8.39 -3.69
CA THR A 40 -2.97 -9.09 -2.67
C THR A 40 -3.34 -10.55 -2.46
N CYS A 41 -4.29 -11.10 -3.21
CA CYS A 41 -4.77 -12.48 -3.00
C CYS A 41 -3.69 -13.56 -3.25
N LYS A 42 -2.60 -13.23 -3.93
CA LYS A 42 -1.46 -14.15 -4.13
C LYS A 42 -0.40 -14.05 -3.03
N PHE A 43 -0.54 -13.12 -2.09
CA PHE A 43 0.35 -13.03 -0.94
C PHE A 43 -0.19 -13.85 0.23
N GLU A 44 0.72 -14.35 1.05
CA GLU A 44 0.36 -14.90 2.35
C GLU A 44 0.11 -13.75 3.34
N ARG A 45 -0.93 -13.89 4.15
CA ARG A 45 -1.22 -12.93 5.22
C ARG A 45 -0.07 -12.91 6.23
N ALA A 46 0.27 -11.73 6.70
CA ALA A 46 1.40 -11.47 7.61
C ALA A 46 2.78 -11.75 7.00
N SER A 47 2.86 -12.07 5.69
CA SER A 47 4.13 -12.16 4.99
C SER A 47 4.75 -10.78 4.74
N THR A 48 6.03 -10.77 4.41
CA THR A 48 6.74 -9.55 4.03
C THR A 48 6.96 -9.51 2.52
N ALA A 49 6.92 -8.30 1.96
CA ALA A 49 7.26 -8.03 0.56
C ALA A 49 8.20 -6.84 0.50
N ARG A 50 9.09 -6.82 -0.48
CA ARG A 50 10.04 -5.74 -0.66
C ARG A 50 9.74 -5.00 -1.95
N MET A 51 9.42 -3.71 -1.85
CA MET A 51 9.11 -2.85 -2.98
C MET A 51 9.68 -1.44 -2.77
N PRO A 52 10.00 -0.71 -3.85
CA PRO A 52 10.48 0.65 -3.72
C PRO A 52 9.33 1.65 -3.50
N ILE A 53 9.64 2.72 -2.78
CA ILE A 53 8.83 3.93 -2.70
C ILE A 53 9.61 5.09 -3.33
N ALA A 54 8.87 6.04 -3.89
CA ALA A 54 9.44 7.24 -4.51
C ALA A 54 8.42 8.39 -4.37
N HIS A 55 8.43 9.08 -3.22
CA HIS A 55 7.41 10.06 -2.88
C HIS A 55 7.95 11.30 -2.21
N ASN A 56 7.37 12.44 -2.56
CA ASN A 56 7.45 13.68 -1.80
C ASN A 56 6.21 13.83 -0.87
N GLU A 57 5.07 13.29 -1.28
CA GLU A 57 3.80 13.28 -0.57
C GLU A 57 3.36 11.84 -0.29
N GLY A 58 4.15 11.13 0.49
CA GLY A 58 3.92 9.73 0.87
C GLY A 58 3.44 9.53 2.30
N ARG A 59 2.96 10.58 2.96
CA ARG A 59 2.44 10.53 4.32
C ARG A 59 0.92 10.37 4.30
N PHE A 60 0.44 9.15 4.43
CA PHE A 60 -0.98 8.90 4.61
C PHE A 60 -1.43 9.38 5.99
N PHE A 61 -2.51 10.14 6.02
CA PHE A 61 -3.13 10.65 7.25
C PHE A 61 -4.63 10.39 7.23
N ALA A 62 -5.17 9.96 8.35
CA ALA A 62 -6.60 9.89 8.60
C ALA A 62 -6.87 10.15 10.10
N GLU A 63 -8.07 10.60 10.42
CA GLU A 63 -8.52 10.75 11.80
C GLU A 63 -8.55 9.38 12.51
N GLU A 64 -8.34 9.38 13.84
CA GLU A 64 -8.30 8.15 14.64
C GLU A 64 -9.52 7.25 14.42
N GLU A 65 -10.70 7.82 14.32
CA GLU A 65 -11.95 7.11 14.07
C GLU A 65 -11.91 6.37 12.71
N VAL A 66 -11.39 7.01 11.68
CA VAL A 66 -11.22 6.41 10.35
C VAL A 66 -10.17 5.30 10.38
N LEU A 67 -9.04 5.53 11.06
CA LEU A 67 -7.99 4.52 11.22
C LEU A 67 -8.51 3.27 11.95
N ASN A 68 -9.26 3.47 13.03
CA ASN A 68 -9.87 2.38 13.78
C ASN A 68 -10.85 1.57 12.91
N ARG A 69 -11.63 2.24 12.10
CA ARG A 69 -12.57 1.59 11.16
C ARG A 69 -11.83 0.81 10.08
N LEU A 70 -10.79 1.38 9.48
CA LEU A 70 -9.97 0.69 8.47
C LEU A 70 -9.36 -0.58 9.01
N GLU A 71 -8.84 -0.56 10.23
CA GLU A 71 -8.28 -1.74 10.88
C GLU A 71 -9.35 -2.76 11.24
N ALA A 72 -10.47 -2.32 11.83
CA ALA A 72 -11.56 -3.20 12.24
C ALA A 72 -12.21 -3.92 11.04
N GLU A 73 -12.34 -3.25 9.91
CA GLU A 73 -12.91 -3.79 8.68
C GLU A 73 -11.89 -4.54 7.80
N GLY A 74 -10.62 -4.63 8.22
CA GLY A 74 -9.56 -5.29 7.48
C GLY A 74 -9.19 -4.58 6.18
N LYS A 75 -9.31 -3.25 6.13
CA LYS A 75 -9.05 -2.45 4.92
C LYS A 75 -7.64 -1.88 4.86
N VAL A 76 -6.84 -2.06 5.88
CA VAL A 76 -5.40 -1.82 5.84
C VAL A 76 -4.76 -3.00 5.11
N VAL A 77 -4.22 -2.75 3.93
CA VAL A 77 -3.67 -3.79 3.05
C VAL A 77 -2.21 -4.07 3.35
N MET A 78 -1.41 -3.01 3.46
CA MET A 78 0.03 -3.09 3.74
C MET A 78 0.46 -2.02 4.73
N THR A 79 1.46 -2.36 5.54
CA THR A 79 2.16 -1.41 6.42
C THR A 79 3.67 -1.53 6.22
N TYR A 80 4.42 -0.51 6.63
CA TYR A 80 5.87 -0.64 6.72
C TYR A 80 6.24 -1.69 7.78
N ALA A 81 7.20 -2.54 7.47
CA ALA A 81 7.77 -3.48 8.42
C ALA A 81 9.02 -2.84 9.03
N GLY A 82 8.87 -2.21 10.18
CA GLY A 82 9.95 -1.51 10.89
C GLY A 82 9.94 -0.01 10.68
N GLU A 83 10.88 0.52 9.88
CA GLU A 83 11.01 1.96 9.64
C GLU A 83 9.77 2.57 8.97
N ASN A 84 9.37 3.77 9.43
CA ASN A 84 8.31 4.57 8.81
C ASN A 84 8.92 5.86 8.22
N PRO A 85 9.44 5.82 6.99
CA PRO A 85 10.27 6.89 6.45
C PRO A 85 9.49 8.15 6.04
N THR A 86 8.19 8.03 5.84
CA THR A 86 7.34 9.15 5.39
C THR A 86 6.47 9.73 6.49
N GLY A 87 6.43 9.08 7.66
CA GLY A 87 5.61 9.51 8.79
C GLY A 87 4.12 9.20 8.63
N THR A 88 3.77 8.21 7.82
CA THR A 88 2.38 7.80 7.60
C THR A 88 1.72 7.29 8.89
N SER A 89 0.42 7.54 9.04
CA SER A 89 -0.35 7.10 10.20
C SER A 89 -0.29 5.57 10.35
N ARG A 90 0.11 5.10 11.53
CA ARG A 90 0.23 3.67 11.89
C ARG A 90 1.08 2.84 10.91
N GLY A 91 2.00 3.47 10.20
CA GLY A 91 2.82 2.79 9.21
C GLY A 91 2.06 2.34 7.96
N ILE A 92 0.84 2.79 7.74
CA ILE A 92 -0.01 2.37 6.63
C ILE A 92 0.58 2.85 5.30
N THR A 93 0.73 1.92 4.35
CA THR A 93 1.23 2.19 2.99
C THR A 93 0.24 1.85 1.90
N ALA A 94 -0.79 1.07 2.21
CA ALA A 94 -1.85 0.71 1.28
C ALA A 94 -3.15 0.44 2.01
N ILE A 95 -4.25 0.93 1.44
CA ILE A 95 -5.62 0.70 1.91
C ILE A 95 -6.52 0.26 0.75
N SER A 96 -7.59 -0.44 1.06
CA SER A 96 -8.60 -0.84 0.08
C SER A 96 -9.97 -0.24 0.38
N ASN A 97 -10.81 -0.19 -0.65
CA ASN A 97 -12.23 0.06 -0.47
C ASN A 97 -12.92 -1.18 0.14
N LYS A 98 -14.23 -1.04 0.39
CA LYS A 98 -15.05 -2.09 1.00
C LYS A 98 -15.00 -3.41 0.22
N ASP A 99 -15.05 -3.36 -1.10
CA ASP A 99 -15.12 -4.54 -1.97
C ASP A 99 -13.76 -5.14 -2.32
N GLY A 100 -12.66 -4.51 -1.91
CA GLY A 100 -11.29 -5.00 -2.16
C GLY A 100 -10.82 -4.87 -3.62
N ASN A 101 -11.58 -4.17 -4.47
CA ASN A 101 -11.28 -4.00 -5.89
C ASN A 101 -10.69 -2.63 -6.25
N VAL A 102 -10.58 -1.74 -5.27
CA VAL A 102 -9.85 -0.47 -5.38
C VAL A 102 -8.83 -0.41 -4.25
N VAL A 103 -7.55 -0.30 -4.60
CA VAL A 103 -6.45 -0.21 -3.64
C VAL A 103 -5.57 0.97 -3.99
N GLY A 104 -5.36 1.84 -3.02
CA GLY A 104 -4.35 2.89 -3.09
C GLY A 104 -3.10 2.42 -2.36
N MET A 105 -1.95 2.50 -3.01
CA MET A 105 -0.68 2.10 -2.40
C MET A 105 0.44 3.08 -2.72
N MET A 106 1.36 3.24 -1.78
CA MET A 106 2.56 4.05 -1.95
C MET A 106 3.68 3.31 -2.64
N PRO A 107 3.94 2.01 -2.34
CA PRO A 107 4.95 1.25 -3.03
C PRO A 107 4.65 1.14 -4.52
N HIS A 108 5.71 0.99 -5.31
CA HIS A 108 5.65 0.82 -6.76
C HIS A 108 5.88 -0.64 -7.15
N PRO A 109 4.83 -1.48 -7.26
CA PRO A 109 4.98 -2.89 -7.64
C PRO A 109 5.57 -3.06 -9.04
N GLU A 110 5.31 -2.12 -9.96
CA GLU A 110 5.87 -2.13 -11.31
C GLU A 110 7.40 -2.03 -11.33
N ARG A 111 7.99 -1.44 -10.30
CA ARG A 111 9.45 -1.34 -10.13
C ARG A 111 10.07 -2.54 -9.40
N ALA A 112 9.25 -3.51 -9.02
CA ALA A 112 9.66 -4.74 -8.35
C ALA A 112 9.04 -5.97 -9.03
N SER A 113 8.92 -5.95 -10.35
CA SER A 113 8.28 -6.99 -11.15
C SER A 113 9.26 -7.84 -11.98
N ASP A 114 10.54 -7.52 -11.94
CA ASP A 114 11.60 -8.23 -12.64
C ASP A 114 12.89 -8.18 -11.83
N SER A 115 13.66 -9.27 -11.86
CA SER A 115 14.94 -9.35 -11.15
C SER A 115 15.96 -8.30 -11.63
N ALA A 116 15.87 -7.87 -12.89
CA ALA A 116 16.70 -6.79 -13.45
C ALA A 116 16.42 -5.43 -12.78
N LEU A 117 15.24 -5.26 -12.19
CA LEU A 117 14.85 -4.05 -11.46
C LEU A 117 15.28 -4.07 -9.98
N GLY A 118 15.75 -5.22 -9.49
CA GLY A 118 16.20 -5.40 -8.10
C GLY A 118 15.30 -6.26 -7.22
N GLY A 119 14.17 -6.76 -7.74
CA GLY A 119 13.26 -7.65 -7.01
C GLY A 119 12.01 -8.01 -7.79
N THR A 120 11.33 -9.06 -7.34
CA THR A 120 10.14 -9.62 -8.00
C THR A 120 8.89 -9.67 -7.11
N ASP A 121 8.96 -9.15 -5.89
CA ASP A 121 7.82 -9.20 -4.97
C ASP A 121 6.60 -8.42 -5.48
N GLY A 122 6.83 -7.37 -6.26
CA GLY A 122 5.76 -6.61 -6.89
C GLY A 122 5.01 -7.37 -7.99
N LEU A 123 5.62 -8.40 -8.57
CA LEU A 123 4.97 -9.23 -9.58
C LEU A 123 3.71 -9.91 -9.03
N LYS A 124 3.72 -10.28 -7.76
CA LYS A 124 2.56 -10.89 -7.08
C LYS A 124 1.32 -9.99 -7.06
N VAL A 125 1.51 -8.68 -7.12
CA VAL A 125 0.39 -7.72 -7.22
C VAL A 125 -0.34 -7.94 -8.55
N PHE A 126 0.40 -8.04 -9.65
CA PHE A 126 -0.18 -8.27 -10.98
C PHE A 126 -0.75 -9.68 -11.12
N GLU A 127 -0.08 -10.68 -10.56
CA GLU A 127 -0.59 -12.05 -10.49
C GLU A 127 -1.90 -12.12 -9.70
N SER A 128 -2.02 -11.34 -8.62
CA SER A 128 -3.24 -11.23 -7.83
C SER A 128 -4.39 -10.66 -8.66
N MET A 129 -4.13 -9.63 -9.46
CA MET A 129 -5.14 -9.05 -10.34
C MET A 129 -5.67 -10.05 -11.36
N VAL A 130 -4.78 -10.84 -11.96
CA VAL A 130 -5.15 -11.90 -12.92
C VAL A 130 -5.97 -13.00 -12.24
N GLU A 131 -5.56 -13.43 -11.06
CA GLU A 131 -6.26 -14.46 -10.29
C GLU A 131 -7.67 -13.99 -9.86
N TRP A 132 -7.76 -12.76 -9.36
CA TRP A 132 -9.04 -12.16 -8.97
C TRP A 132 -10.02 -12.06 -10.12
N ALA A 133 -9.54 -11.72 -11.32
CA ALA A 133 -10.36 -11.60 -12.51
C ALA A 133 -10.91 -12.94 -13.02
N ARG A 134 -10.35 -14.08 -12.58
CA ARG A 134 -10.82 -15.42 -12.93
C ARG A 134 -11.90 -15.96 -11.99
N CYS A 135 -12.08 -15.32 -10.87
CA CYS A 135 -13.11 -15.71 -9.88
C CYS A 135 -14.49 -15.09 -10.25
#